data_649b8b73e9227b989e96254f740f3e59
#
_entry.id   649b8b73e9227b989e96254f740f3e59
#
_cell.length_a   1.000
_cell.length_b   1.000
_cell.length_c   1.000
_cell.angle_alpha   90.00
_cell.angle_beta   90.00
_cell.angle_gamma   90.00
#
_symmetry.space_group_name_H-M   'P 1'
#
loop_
_entity.id
_entity.type
_entity.pdbx_description
1 polymer ?
#
loop_
_entity_poly.entity_id
_entity_poly.type
_entity_poly.pdbx_seq_one_letter_code
_entity_poly.pdbx_strand_id
1 'polypeptide(L)'
;MRFIRYFLYLAWHWDLEMALFVIRREIAGERKYGLRTIGTHYLGDAISDSAKAQATQYEPVNYYSAEWLLNHVTDAEKKTGFLDVGCGKGRVLAMAEFYGFDDITGIELSPGLCKSVKPGKYEVLCEDARRMEVSDQTGVIFLFNPFNEEAMVDFVERVKESRARRPRKIKVLYANPQHKNVWLNAGWKETAAFEKLRYLKGSVLELAD
;
A
#
# COMPACT_ATOMS: atom_id res chain seq x y z
N MET A 1 6.76 19.37 16.41
CA MET A 1 7.10 20.04 15.13
C MET A 1 6.65 19.27 13.89
N ARG A 2 6.83 17.91 13.78
CA ARG A 2 6.48 17.10 12.59
C ARG A 2 5.01 17.25 12.16
N PHE A 3 4.05 17.06 13.07
CA PHE A 3 2.61 17.18 12.79
C PHE A 3 2.20 18.61 12.37
N ILE A 4 2.81 19.66 12.94
CA ILE A 4 2.51 21.04 12.59
C ILE A 4 2.94 21.32 11.15
N ARG A 5 4.14 20.89 10.76
CA ARG A 5 4.62 21.05 9.38
C ARG A 5 3.72 20.32 8.39
N TYR A 6 3.32 19.09 8.72
CA TYR A 6 2.44 18.30 7.87
C TYR A 6 1.03 18.90 7.79
N PHE A 7 0.50 19.41 8.90
CA PHE A 7 -0.77 20.14 8.93
C PHE A 7 -0.74 21.36 8.00
N LEU A 8 0.29 22.20 8.11
CA LEU A 8 0.42 23.40 7.27
C LEU A 8 0.54 23.03 5.78
N TYR A 9 1.28 21.98 5.47
CA TYR A 9 1.38 21.43 4.12
C TYR A 9 0.00 21.02 3.58
N LEU A 10 -0.76 20.23 4.33
CA LEU A 10 -2.09 19.78 3.93
C LEU A 10 -3.08 20.93 3.78
N ALA A 11 -3.11 21.87 4.73
CA ALA A 11 -4.00 23.02 4.70
C ALA A 11 -3.72 23.95 3.51
N TRP A 12 -2.46 24.04 3.07
CA TRP A 12 -2.06 24.85 1.92
C TRP A 12 -2.40 24.18 0.59
N HIS A 13 -2.19 22.85 0.46
CA HIS A 13 -2.34 22.12 -0.81
C HIS A 13 -3.75 21.58 -1.04
N TRP A 14 -4.52 21.41 0.02
CA TRP A 14 -5.86 20.82 -0.03
C TRP A 14 -6.89 21.80 0.56
N ASP A 15 -7.28 21.59 1.82
CA ASP A 15 -8.12 22.48 2.59
C ASP A 15 -7.96 22.23 4.11
N LEU A 16 -8.55 23.12 4.91
CA LEU A 16 -8.44 23.07 6.37
C LEU A 16 -9.18 21.83 6.96
N GLU A 17 -10.33 21.47 6.40
CA GLU A 17 -11.12 20.33 6.88
C GLU A 17 -10.34 19.02 6.68
N MET A 18 -9.76 18.85 5.49
CA MET A 18 -8.90 17.72 5.18
C MET A 18 -7.67 17.67 6.08
N ALA A 19 -7.01 18.82 6.29
CA ALA A 19 -5.82 18.89 7.14
C ALA A 19 -6.13 18.48 8.59
N LEU A 20 -7.23 18.98 9.17
CA LEU A 20 -7.68 18.62 10.52
C LEU A 20 -8.04 17.13 10.62
N PHE A 21 -8.75 16.61 9.62
CA PHE A 21 -9.13 15.21 9.58
C PHE A 21 -7.90 14.30 9.54
N VAL A 22 -6.99 14.55 8.59
CA VAL A 22 -5.78 13.74 8.40
C VAL A 22 -4.89 13.78 9.66
N ILE A 23 -4.61 14.96 10.21
CA ILE A 23 -3.74 15.07 11.39
C ILE A 23 -4.30 14.31 12.60
N ARG A 24 -5.63 14.37 12.83
CA ARG A 24 -6.25 13.58 13.91
C ARG A 24 -6.06 12.09 13.69
N ARG A 25 -6.24 11.60 12.46
CA ARG A 25 -6.03 10.18 12.11
C ARG A 25 -4.57 9.77 12.22
N GLU A 26 -3.65 10.63 11.82
CA GLU A 26 -2.21 10.37 11.92
C GLU A 26 -1.76 10.26 13.39
N ILE A 27 -2.19 11.18 14.26
CA ILE A 27 -1.87 11.13 15.69
C ILE A 27 -2.43 9.86 16.34
N ALA A 28 -3.70 9.56 16.07
CA ALA A 28 -4.37 8.38 16.62
C ALA A 28 -3.71 7.08 16.11
N GLY A 29 -3.43 6.99 14.80
CA GLY A 29 -2.82 5.82 14.19
C GLY A 29 -1.39 5.58 14.66
N GLU A 30 -0.55 6.62 14.72
CA GLU A 30 0.82 6.47 15.22
C GLU A 30 0.86 5.97 16.67
N ARG A 31 -0.10 6.41 17.51
CA ARG A 31 -0.23 5.91 18.88
C ARG A 31 -0.72 4.45 18.91
N LYS A 32 -1.77 4.14 18.13
CA LYS A 32 -2.39 2.81 18.09
C LYS A 32 -1.41 1.72 17.63
N TYR A 33 -0.63 2.01 16.57
CA TYR A 33 0.29 1.05 15.97
C TYR A 33 1.75 1.20 16.43
N GLY A 34 2.06 2.16 17.29
CA GLY A 34 3.41 2.40 17.82
C GLY A 34 4.42 2.84 16.74
N LEU A 35 3.98 3.58 15.73
CA LEU A 35 4.76 3.95 14.56
C LEU A 35 5.16 5.42 14.52
N ARG A 36 6.12 5.75 13.64
CA ARG A 36 6.53 7.11 13.30
C ARG A 36 6.85 7.20 11.82
N THR A 37 5.81 7.14 10.98
CA THR A 37 5.94 7.00 9.52
C THR A 37 5.64 8.28 8.74
N ILE A 38 5.14 9.35 9.38
CA ILE A 38 4.87 10.64 8.73
C ILE A 38 6.15 11.24 8.16
N GLY A 39 6.03 11.84 6.98
CA GLY A 39 7.06 12.58 6.26
C GLY A 39 7.25 12.03 4.86
N THR A 40 7.66 12.91 3.95
CA THR A 40 8.04 12.57 2.58
C THR A 40 9.49 12.13 2.54
N HIS A 41 9.83 11.18 1.69
CA HIS A 41 11.20 10.76 1.40
C HIS A 41 11.41 10.78 -0.11
N TYR A 42 12.42 11.50 -0.55
CA TYR A 42 12.84 11.42 -1.95
C TYR A 42 13.55 10.09 -2.18
N LEU A 43 13.27 9.45 -3.31
CA LEU A 43 14.01 8.28 -3.76
C LEU A 43 15.47 8.72 -3.97
N GLY A 44 16.39 8.17 -3.17
CA GLY A 44 17.79 8.56 -3.18
C GLY A 44 18.53 8.10 -4.45
N ASP A 45 19.81 8.49 -4.55
CA ASP A 45 20.66 8.21 -5.73
C ASP A 45 21.03 6.72 -5.94
N ALA A 46 20.66 5.86 -4.98
CA ALA A 46 20.92 4.41 -5.05
C ALA A 46 19.96 3.63 -5.99
N ILE A 47 19.00 4.31 -6.63
CA ILE A 47 18.02 3.69 -7.53
C ILE A 47 18.31 4.16 -8.95
N SER A 48 18.22 3.26 -9.93
CA SER A 48 18.42 3.62 -11.34
C SER A 48 17.41 4.67 -11.81
N ASP A 49 17.81 5.53 -12.74
CA ASP A 49 16.95 6.60 -13.24
C ASP A 49 15.68 6.06 -13.91
N SER A 50 15.76 4.90 -14.57
CA SER A 50 14.59 4.23 -15.14
C SER A 50 13.61 3.73 -14.09
N ALA A 51 14.09 3.28 -12.94
CA ALA A 51 13.24 2.87 -11.83
C ALA A 51 12.63 4.08 -11.10
N LYS A 52 13.39 5.19 -10.95
CA LYS A 52 12.87 6.46 -10.41
C LYS A 52 11.74 7.04 -11.25
N ALA A 53 11.85 6.96 -12.58
CA ALA A 53 10.84 7.49 -13.49
C ALA A 53 9.49 6.78 -13.40
N GLN A 54 9.45 5.54 -12.90
CA GLN A 54 8.27 4.71 -12.81
C GLN A 54 7.74 4.53 -11.39
N ALA A 55 8.56 4.81 -10.37
CA ALA A 55 8.17 4.78 -8.96
C ALA A 55 7.63 6.14 -8.51
N THR A 56 6.68 6.13 -7.58
CA THR A 56 6.19 7.36 -6.94
C THR A 56 7.07 7.76 -5.76
N GLN A 57 7.10 9.06 -5.46
CA GLN A 57 7.74 9.55 -4.24
C GLN A 57 7.07 8.93 -3.01
N TYR A 58 7.86 8.59 -1.97
CA TYR A 58 7.31 8.07 -0.73
C TYR A 58 6.37 9.10 -0.08
N GLU A 59 5.13 8.69 0.05
CA GLU A 59 4.11 9.28 0.91
C GLU A 59 3.45 8.15 1.72
N PRO A 60 3.25 8.31 3.04
CA PRO A 60 2.56 7.27 3.79
C PRO A 60 1.06 7.31 3.49
N VAL A 61 0.45 6.16 3.24
CA VAL A 61 -1.00 6.06 3.14
C VAL A 61 -1.67 6.57 4.44
N ASN A 62 -2.77 7.31 4.33
CA ASN A 62 -3.51 7.78 5.51
C ASN A 62 -4.08 6.60 6.31
N TYR A 63 -4.00 6.66 7.66
CA TYR A 63 -4.49 5.59 8.53
C TYR A 63 -5.98 5.28 8.32
N TYR A 64 -6.81 6.30 8.05
CA TYR A 64 -8.22 6.07 7.76
C TYR A 64 -8.41 5.19 6.53
N SER A 65 -7.70 5.48 5.43
CA SER A 65 -7.78 4.71 4.19
C SER A 65 -7.29 3.28 4.38
N ALA A 66 -6.16 3.11 5.08
CA ALA A 66 -5.61 1.79 5.33
C ALA A 66 -6.51 0.95 6.27
N GLU A 67 -7.05 1.54 7.35
CA GLU A 67 -8.01 0.87 8.25
C GLU A 67 -9.29 0.48 7.51
N TRP A 68 -9.84 1.38 6.68
CA TRP A 68 -11.04 1.07 5.91
C TRP A 68 -10.81 -0.12 4.98
N LEU A 69 -9.71 -0.15 4.26
CA LEU A 69 -9.36 -1.25 3.35
C LEU A 69 -9.13 -2.56 4.10
N LEU A 70 -8.35 -2.55 5.17
CA LEU A 70 -8.07 -3.76 5.97
C LEU A 70 -9.31 -4.33 6.65
N ASN A 71 -10.32 -3.51 6.97
CA ASN A 71 -11.60 -3.97 7.51
C ASN A 71 -12.46 -4.76 6.49
N HIS A 72 -12.10 -4.78 5.20
CA HIS A 72 -12.75 -5.61 4.17
C HIS A 72 -12.09 -6.98 4.00
N VAL A 73 -11.13 -7.32 4.85
CA VAL A 73 -10.47 -8.63 4.84
C VAL A 73 -11.11 -9.53 5.90
N THR A 74 -11.55 -10.70 5.48
CA THR A 74 -12.13 -11.73 6.34
C THR A 74 -11.05 -12.48 7.14
N ASP A 75 -11.45 -13.14 8.23
CA ASP A 75 -10.50 -13.94 9.01
C ASP A 75 -9.89 -15.12 8.22
N ALA A 76 -10.62 -15.65 7.25
CA ALA A 76 -10.09 -16.69 6.35
C ALA A 76 -8.99 -16.12 5.42
N GLU A 77 -9.16 -14.91 4.91
CA GLU A 77 -8.17 -14.24 4.06
C GLU A 77 -6.92 -13.83 4.84
N LYS A 78 -7.04 -13.52 6.13
CA LYS A 78 -5.87 -13.24 6.99
C LYS A 78 -4.94 -14.44 7.18
N LYS A 79 -5.39 -15.64 6.86
CA LYS A 79 -4.59 -16.89 6.88
C LYS A 79 -3.84 -17.14 5.57
N THR A 80 -4.02 -16.28 4.59
CA THR A 80 -3.24 -16.27 3.35
C THR A 80 -2.12 -15.23 3.44
N GLY A 81 -1.16 -15.28 2.49
CA GLY A 81 -0.09 -14.29 2.43
C GLY A 81 -0.61 -12.89 2.12
N PHE A 82 -0.11 -11.90 2.86
CA PHE A 82 -0.32 -10.48 2.65
C PHE A 82 0.90 -9.85 2.00
N LEU A 83 0.71 -9.11 0.90
CA LEU A 83 1.78 -8.41 0.19
C LEU A 83 1.51 -6.91 0.16
N ASP A 84 2.39 -6.11 0.77
CA ASP A 84 2.39 -4.63 0.69
C ASP A 84 3.39 -4.17 -0.38
N VAL A 85 2.89 -3.63 -1.49
CA VAL A 85 3.71 -3.22 -2.63
C VAL A 85 4.07 -1.75 -2.54
N GLY A 86 5.37 -1.46 -2.42
CA GLY A 86 5.86 -0.13 -2.07
C GLY A 86 5.65 0.14 -0.58
N CYS A 87 6.08 -0.78 0.28
CA CYS A 87 5.77 -0.73 1.72
C CYS A 87 6.38 0.47 2.46
N GLY A 88 7.30 1.20 1.84
CA GLY A 88 7.91 2.39 2.38
C GLY A 88 8.55 2.16 3.77
N LYS A 89 8.05 2.87 4.79
CA LYS A 89 8.50 2.70 6.18
C LYS A 89 7.73 1.62 6.95
N GLY A 90 7.00 0.74 6.27
CA GLY A 90 6.32 -0.42 6.86
C GLY A 90 5.06 -0.09 7.65
N ARG A 91 4.36 1.04 7.34
CA ARG A 91 3.11 1.39 8.02
C ARG A 91 2.07 0.29 7.89
N VAL A 92 1.82 -0.15 6.66
CA VAL A 92 0.79 -1.14 6.37
C VAL A 92 1.20 -2.53 6.85
N LEU A 93 2.48 -2.85 6.84
CA LEU A 93 3.00 -4.12 7.41
C LEU A 93 2.68 -4.23 8.90
N ALA A 94 2.98 -3.18 9.70
CA ALA A 94 2.64 -3.17 11.11
C ALA A 94 1.12 -3.17 11.38
N MET A 95 0.35 -2.54 10.50
CA MET A 95 -1.12 -2.62 10.57
C MET A 95 -1.60 -4.02 10.25
N ALA A 96 -1.10 -4.70 9.22
CA ALA A 96 -1.46 -6.07 8.88
C ALA A 96 -1.13 -7.04 10.04
N GLU A 97 0.03 -6.90 10.68
CA GLU A 97 0.37 -7.64 11.90
C GLU A 97 -0.67 -7.40 13.01
N PHE A 98 -1.05 -6.13 13.26
CA PHE A 98 -2.08 -5.77 14.25
C PHE A 98 -3.47 -6.35 13.92
N TYR A 99 -3.81 -6.46 12.62
CA TYR A 99 -5.06 -7.06 12.13
C TYR A 99 -5.05 -8.58 12.15
N GLY A 100 -3.94 -9.22 12.50
CA GLY A 100 -3.82 -10.66 12.70
C GLY A 100 -3.54 -11.46 11.42
N PHE A 101 -2.83 -10.87 10.45
CA PHE A 101 -2.26 -11.64 9.37
C PHE A 101 -1.07 -12.47 9.87
N ASP A 102 -0.94 -13.70 9.40
CA ASP A 102 0.10 -14.64 9.84
C ASP A 102 1.36 -14.59 8.94
N ASP A 103 1.18 -14.31 7.65
CA ASP A 103 2.25 -14.27 6.64
C ASP A 103 2.21 -12.90 5.96
N ILE A 104 3.21 -12.04 6.23
CA ILE A 104 3.24 -10.64 5.80
C ILE A 104 4.57 -10.35 5.13
N THR A 105 4.51 -9.93 3.87
CA THR A 105 5.67 -9.50 3.10
C THR A 105 5.48 -8.07 2.61
N GLY A 106 6.49 -7.24 2.76
CA GLY A 106 6.60 -5.94 2.11
C GLY A 106 7.65 -5.95 1.03
N ILE A 107 7.39 -5.28 -0.07
CA ILE A 107 8.40 -5.01 -1.10
C ILE A 107 8.60 -3.52 -1.25
N GLU A 108 9.87 -3.10 -1.28
CA GLU A 108 10.25 -1.70 -1.38
C GLU A 108 11.49 -1.55 -2.26
N LEU A 109 11.47 -0.58 -3.17
CA LEU A 109 12.56 -0.34 -4.11
C LEU A 109 13.74 0.40 -3.47
N SER A 110 13.47 1.30 -2.51
CA SER A 110 14.48 2.16 -1.88
C SER A 110 15.22 1.46 -0.74
N PRO A 111 16.54 1.21 -0.85
CA PRO A 111 17.30 0.62 0.25
C PRO A 111 17.29 1.45 1.54
N GLY A 112 17.14 2.77 1.42
CA GLY A 112 17.02 3.67 2.57
C GLY A 112 15.71 3.48 3.32
N LEU A 113 14.60 3.29 2.58
CA LEU A 113 13.29 3.00 3.17
C LEU A 113 13.27 1.58 3.76
N CYS A 114 13.77 0.57 3.05
CA CYS A 114 13.88 -0.80 3.57
C CYS A 114 14.56 -0.83 4.97
N LYS A 115 15.69 -0.14 5.11
CA LYS A 115 16.44 -0.05 6.39
C LYS A 115 15.69 0.72 7.48
N SER A 116 14.71 1.55 7.11
CA SER A 116 13.93 2.35 8.06
C SER A 116 12.71 1.64 8.60
N VAL A 117 12.35 0.48 8.04
CA VAL A 117 11.22 -0.32 8.51
C VAL A 117 11.50 -0.83 9.91
N LYS A 118 10.56 -0.59 10.83
CA LYS A 118 10.66 -1.08 12.20
C LYS A 118 10.52 -2.61 12.21
N PRO A 119 11.33 -3.34 13.00
CA PRO A 119 11.17 -4.79 13.13
C PRO A 119 9.76 -5.21 13.58
N GLY A 120 9.22 -6.26 13.01
CA GLY A 120 7.91 -6.85 13.32
C GLY A 120 7.85 -8.28 12.81
N LYS A 121 6.67 -8.90 12.84
CA LYS A 121 6.44 -10.25 12.31
C LYS A 121 6.14 -10.20 10.81
N TYR A 122 7.02 -9.58 10.06
CA TYR A 122 6.93 -9.46 8.61
C TYR A 122 8.31 -9.43 7.98
N GLU A 123 8.39 -9.85 6.73
CA GLU A 123 9.57 -9.78 5.89
C GLU A 123 9.54 -8.51 5.02
N VAL A 124 10.71 -7.94 4.74
CA VAL A 124 10.86 -6.83 3.79
C VAL A 124 11.87 -7.21 2.73
N LEU A 125 11.40 -7.27 1.49
CA LEU A 125 12.20 -7.51 0.30
C LEU A 125 12.60 -6.16 -0.32
N CYS A 126 13.91 -5.92 -0.42
CA CYS A 126 14.41 -4.67 -0.98
C CYS A 126 14.74 -4.85 -2.46
N GLU A 127 13.71 -4.87 -3.28
CA GLU A 127 13.79 -5.18 -4.71
C GLU A 127 12.67 -4.52 -5.53
N ASP A 128 12.76 -4.68 -6.84
CA ASP A 128 11.77 -4.14 -7.77
C ASP A 128 10.56 -5.08 -7.92
N ALA A 129 9.39 -4.63 -7.47
CA ALA A 129 8.14 -5.39 -7.52
C ALA A 129 7.75 -5.87 -8.93
N ARG A 130 8.20 -5.20 -10.00
CA ARG A 130 7.95 -5.63 -11.39
C ARG A 130 8.73 -6.89 -11.79
N ARG A 131 9.79 -7.20 -11.05
CA ARG A 131 10.70 -8.32 -11.33
C ARG A 131 10.58 -9.46 -10.33
N MET A 132 9.89 -9.21 -9.20
CA MET A 132 9.68 -10.24 -8.19
C MET A 132 8.72 -11.32 -8.68
N GLU A 133 8.89 -12.50 -8.17
CA GLU A 133 7.91 -13.56 -8.27
C GLU A 133 6.90 -13.42 -7.12
N VAL A 134 5.62 -13.17 -7.46
CA VAL A 134 4.56 -13.11 -6.45
C VAL A 134 4.34 -14.51 -5.86
N SER A 135 4.42 -14.62 -4.52
CA SER A 135 4.24 -15.88 -3.80
C SER A 135 2.88 -16.53 -4.11
N ASP A 136 2.90 -17.84 -4.29
CA ASP A 136 1.69 -18.65 -4.51
C ASP A 136 0.80 -18.74 -3.26
N GLN A 137 1.24 -18.21 -2.11
CA GLN A 137 0.44 -18.06 -0.90
C GLN A 137 -0.25 -16.69 -0.81
N THR A 138 0.14 -15.71 -1.62
CA THR A 138 -0.41 -14.35 -1.56
C THR A 138 -1.90 -14.36 -1.91
N GLY A 139 -2.74 -14.03 -0.94
CA GLY A 139 -4.20 -13.90 -1.10
C GLY A 139 -4.69 -12.47 -0.95
N VAL A 140 -3.91 -11.58 -0.31
CA VAL A 140 -4.24 -10.18 -0.15
C VAL A 140 -3.06 -9.31 -0.59
N ILE A 141 -3.33 -8.33 -1.45
CA ILE A 141 -2.34 -7.37 -1.94
C ILE A 141 -2.79 -5.97 -1.53
N PHE A 142 -1.89 -5.18 -0.94
CA PHE A 142 -2.12 -3.78 -0.63
C PHE A 142 -1.30 -2.88 -1.56
N LEU A 143 -1.94 -1.82 -2.07
CA LEU A 143 -1.34 -0.85 -2.98
C LEU A 143 -1.69 0.58 -2.54
N PHE A 144 -0.71 1.48 -2.58
CA PHE A 144 -0.91 2.92 -2.50
C PHE A 144 -0.11 3.62 -3.60
N ASN A 145 -0.59 3.53 -4.85
CA ASN A 145 0.05 4.10 -6.05
C ASN A 145 1.57 3.89 -6.09
N PRO A 146 2.06 2.65 -6.02
CA PRO A 146 3.50 2.39 -5.96
C PRO A 146 4.22 2.70 -7.28
N PHE A 147 3.51 2.76 -8.40
CA PHE A 147 4.08 2.93 -9.75
C PHE A 147 3.14 3.67 -10.71
N ASN A 148 3.68 4.00 -11.90
CA ASN A 148 2.90 4.47 -13.04
C ASN A 148 2.08 3.33 -13.68
N GLU A 149 1.29 3.65 -14.72
CA GLU A 149 0.39 2.70 -15.36
C GLU A 149 1.13 1.52 -16.03
N GLU A 150 2.25 1.77 -16.72
CA GLU A 150 3.05 0.74 -17.38
C GLU A 150 3.58 -0.30 -16.38
N ALA A 151 4.18 0.16 -15.28
CA ALA A 151 4.66 -0.72 -14.22
C ALA A 151 3.51 -1.44 -13.48
N MET A 152 2.31 -0.85 -13.41
CA MET A 152 1.13 -1.52 -12.88
C MET A 152 0.68 -2.67 -13.79
N VAL A 153 0.75 -2.51 -15.11
CA VAL A 153 0.47 -3.60 -16.07
C VAL A 153 1.43 -4.76 -15.84
N ASP A 154 2.73 -4.49 -15.76
CA ASP A 154 3.75 -5.52 -15.52
C ASP A 154 3.46 -6.26 -14.20
N PHE A 155 3.15 -5.54 -13.13
CA PHE A 155 2.86 -6.15 -11.83
C PHE A 155 1.58 -7.01 -11.86
N VAL A 156 0.52 -6.56 -12.52
CA VAL A 156 -0.71 -7.34 -12.68
C VAL A 156 -0.46 -8.66 -13.42
N GLU A 157 0.41 -8.67 -14.44
CA GLU A 157 0.80 -9.90 -15.12
C GLU A 157 1.54 -10.86 -14.17
N ARG A 158 2.44 -10.37 -13.29
CA ARG A 158 3.08 -11.22 -12.25
C ARG A 158 2.05 -11.84 -11.30
N VAL A 159 1.03 -11.08 -10.92
CA VAL A 159 -0.07 -11.61 -10.07
C VAL A 159 -0.85 -12.71 -10.81
N LYS A 160 -1.14 -12.52 -12.11
CA LYS A 160 -1.81 -13.54 -12.94
C LYS A 160 -0.97 -14.79 -13.11
N GLU A 161 0.34 -14.66 -13.33
CA GLU A 161 1.28 -15.79 -13.40
C GLU A 161 1.26 -16.61 -12.10
N SER A 162 1.34 -15.95 -10.94
CA SER A 162 1.26 -16.63 -9.64
C SER A 162 -0.08 -17.36 -9.46
N ARG A 163 -1.20 -16.70 -9.85
CA ARG A 163 -2.52 -17.35 -9.79
C ARG A 163 -2.64 -18.53 -10.76
N ALA A 164 -2.01 -18.47 -11.93
CA ALA A 164 -1.99 -19.58 -12.89
C ALA A 164 -1.23 -20.79 -12.35
N ARG A 165 -0.11 -20.58 -11.61
CA ARG A 165 0.61 -21.65 -10.93
C ARG A 165 -0.23 -22.30 -9.81
N ARG A 166 -0.92 -21.47 -9.02
CA ARG A 166 -1.78 -21.92 -7.93
C ARG A 166 -3.09 -21.14 -7.94
N PRO A 167 -4.18 -21.70 -8.50
CA PRO A 167 -5.50 -21.05 -8.53
C PRO A 167 -6.00 -20.75 -7.11
N ARG A 168 -6.33 -19.48 -6.85
CA ARG A 168 -6.83 -18.99 -5.57
C ARG A 168 -7.53 -17.64 -5.75
N LYS A 169 -8.32 -17.25 -4.75
CA LYS A 169 -8.84 -15.88 -4.66
C LYS A 169 -7.72 -14.93 -4.29
N ILE A 170 -7.67 -13.78 -4.96
CA ILE A 170 -6.74 -12.70 -4.65
C ILE A 170 -7.56 -11.42 -4.52
N LYS A 171 -7.49 -10.81 -3.35
CA LYS A 171 -8.10 -9.52 -3.03
C LYS A 171 -7.06 -8.43 -3.12
N VAL A 172 -7.40 -7.32 -3.78
CA VAL A 172 -6.53 -6.14 -3.88
C VAL A 172 -7.16 -4.99 -3.10
N LEU A 173 -6.43 -4.48 -2.13
CA LEU A 173 -6.76 -3.32 -1.31
C LEU A 173 -6.02 -2.11 -1.89
N TYR A 174 -6.70 -1.28 -2.66
CA TYR A 174 -6.05 -0.20 -3.41
C TYR A 174 -6.43 1.17 -2.85
N ALA A 175 -5.53 1.78 -2.09
CA ALA A 175 -5.64 3.16 -1.64
C ALA A 175 -5.27 4.13 -2.77
N ASN A 176 -6.06 5.21 -2.95
CA ASN A 176 -5.91 6.20 -4.01
C ASN A 176 -5.73 5.56 -5.42
N PRO A 177 -6.72 4.81 -5.93
CA PRO A 177 -6.56 3.86 -7.04
C PRO A 177 -6.48 4.55 -8.41
N GLN A 178 -5.35 5.22 -8.72
CA GLN A 178 -5.15 5.96 -9.98
C GLN A 178 -5.17 5.05 -11.21
N HIS A 179 -4.61 3.85 -11.10
CA HIS A 179 -4.52 2.87 -12.19
C HIS A 179 -5.45 1.67 -11.99
N LYS A 180 -6.62 1.89 -11.36
CA LYS A 180 -7.62 0.85 -11.12
C LYS A 180 -8.05 0.12 -12.40
N ASN A 181 -8.15 0.84 -13.50
CA ASN A 181 -8.59 0.28 -14.77
C ASN A 181 -7.70 -0.86 -15.29
N VAL A 182 -6.41 -0.87 -14.96
CA VAL A 182 -5.50 -1.97 -15.30
C VAL A 182 -6.00 -3.28 -14.68
N TRP A 183 -6.40 -3.25 -13.41
CA TRP A 183 -6.95 -4.40 -12.70
C TRP A 183 -8.31 -4.83 -13.24
N LEU A 184 -9.20 -3.85 -13.53
CA LEU A 184 -10.52 -4.15 -14.08
C LEU A 184 -10.41 -4.81 -15.46
N ASN A 185 -9.53 -4.30 -16.32
CA ASN A 185 -9.26 -4.87 -17.65
C ASN A 185 -8.63 -6.28 -17.57
N ALA A 186 -7.94 -6.58 -16.47
CA ALA A 186 -7.35 -7.90 -16.20
C ALA A 186 -8.34 -8.89 -15.56
N GLY A 187 -9.62 -8.51 -15.38
CA GLY A 187 -10.69 -9.37 -14.90
C GLY A 187 -11.08 -9.20 -13.45
N TRP A 188 -10.41 -8.31 -12.68
CA TRP A 188 -10.85 -7.96 -11.33
C TRP A 188 -12.14 -7.13 -11.35
N LYS A 189 -12.97 -7.27 -10.32
CA LYS A 189 -14.18 -6.46 -10.12
C LYS A 189 -14.07 -5.66 -8.84
N GLU A 190 -14.55 -4.44 -8.85
CA GLU A 190 -14.66 -3.61 -7.66
C GLU A 190 -15.84 -4.09 -6.81
N THR A 191 -15.56 -4.56 -5.59
CA THR A 191 -16.57 -5.07 -4.65
C THR A 191 -16.94 -4.05 -3.58
N ALA A 192 -16.04 -3.11 -3.28
CA ALA A 192 -16.30 -1.98 -2.39
C ALA A 192 -15.40 -0.79 -2.76
N ALA A 193 -15.89 0.42 -2.52
CA ALA A 193 -15.13 1.65 -2.71
C ALA A 193 -15.55 2.71 -1.72
N PHE A 194 -14.67 3.68 -1.45
CA PHE A 194 -15.01 4.89 -0.71
C PHE A 194 -14.37 6.11 -1.33
N GLU A 195 -15.01 7.24 -1.10
CA GLU A 195 -14.44 8.58 -1.28
C GLU A 195 -14.74 9.39 -0.01
N LYS A 196 -13.73 10.03 0.57
CA LYS A 196 -13.82 10.86 1.75
C LYS A 196 -13.14 12.20 1.51
N LEU A 197 -13.88 13.30 1.78
CA LEU A 197 -13.38 14.68 1.65
C LEU A 197 -12.76 14.95 0.26
N ARG A 198 -13.31 14.37 -0.81
CA ARG A 198 -12.85 14.45 -2.23
C ARG A 198 -11.47 13.83 -2.51
N TYR A 199 -10.62 13.66 -1.51
CA TYR A 199 -9.19 13.36 -1.69
C TYR A 199 -8.80 11.93 -1.28
N LEU A 200 -9.42 11.40 -0.24
CA LEU A 200 -9.14 10.04 0.21
C LEU A 200 -10.05 9.07 -0.52
N LYS A 201 -9.46 8.19 -1.30
CA LYS A 201 -10.19 7.18 -2.07
C LYS A 201 -9.59 5.79 -1.80
N GLY A 202 -10.42 4.79 -1.92
CA GLY A 202 -9.96 3.40 -1.88
C GLY A 202 -10.93 2.49 -2.60
N SER A 203 -10.39 1.40 -3.14
CA SER A 203 -11.12 0.35 -3.83
C SER A 203 -10.70 -1.00 -3.32
N VAL A 204 -11.66 -1.89 -3.13
CA VAL A 204 -11.45 -3.31 -2.90
C VAL A 204 -11.76 -4.01 -4.21
N LEU A 205 -10.79 -4.74 -4.75
CA LEU A 205 -10.94 -5.44 -6.02
C LEU A 205 -10.78 -6.94 -5.77
N GLU A 206 -11.64 -7.74 -6.36
CA GLU A 206 -11.59 -9.20 -6.29
C GLU A 206 -11.66 -9.77 -7.70
N LEU A 207 -10.93 -10.85 -7.94
CA LEU A 207 -11.04 -11.53 -9.21
C LEU A 207 -12.37 -12.29 -9.23
N ALA A 208 -13.13 -12.11 -10.31
CA ALA A 208 -14.34 -12.90 -10.54
C ALA A 208 -13.99 -14.38 -10.70
N ASP A 209 -14.79 -15.24 -10.09
CA ASP A 209 -14.71 -16.70 -10.27
C ASP A 209 -14.97 -17.09 -11.72
#